data_88fb8742c53b79deac03886ab2dd2ae6
#
_entry.id   88fb8742c53b79deac03886ab2dd2ae6
#
_cell.length_a   1.000
_cell.length_b   1.000
_cell.length_c   1.000
_cell.angle_alpha   90.00
_cell.angle_beta   90.00
_cell.angle_gamma   90.00
#
_symmetry.space_group_name_H-M   'P 1'
#
loop_
_entity.id
_entity.type
_entity.pdbx_description
1 polymer ?
#
loop_
_entity_poly.entity_id
_entity_poly.type
_entity_poly.pdbx_seq_one_letter_code
_entity_poly.pdbx_strand_id
1 'polypeptide(L)'
;MIKLRFGTAGMPLGCKGEKLAEGIKYAAEEGLNAFEVEFVRGVRGKKEDWIEAGKKAEKNDVLLSCHAPYWTNCCSPLKEKQDIAIQNIIQTAQAAELLGAYIIVFHPGYYLGQSPEQAFNNCVSVLKEAIKKMKEQKLHCILGAETTGKPSAFGSLEENIQ
;
A
#
# COMPACT_ATOMS: atom_id res chain seq x y z
N MET A 1 24.92 2.45 -6.99
CA MET A 1 24.79 3.48 -5.93
C MET A 1 23.31 3.63 -5.61
N ILE A 2 22.89 3.51 -4.35
CA ILE A 2 21.48 3.70 -3.96
C ILE A 2 21.15 5.18 -4.16
N LYS A 3 20.15 5.47 -5.01
CA LYS A 3 19.68 6.84 -5.23
C LYS A 3 18.67 7.20 -4.13
N LEU A 4 18.94 8.30 -3.42
CA LEU A 4 17.97 8.83 -2.45
C LEU A 4 16.73 9.36 -3.19
N ARG A 5 15.56 9.04 -2.67
CA ARG A 5 14.27 9.40 -3.26
C ARG A 5 13.40 10.18 -2.27
N PHE A 6 12.82 11.28 -2.73
CA PHE A 6 11.88 12.09 -2.00
C PHE A 6 10.58 12.21 -2.79
N GLY A 7 9.46 12.20 -2.10
CA GLY A 7 8.17 12.22 -2.76
C GLY A 7 7.03 12.71 -1.89
N THR A 8 5.84 12.61 -2.41
CA THR A 8 4.59 12.92 -1.74
C THR A 8 3.74 11.67 -1.60
N ALA A 9 2.96 11.60 -0.53
CA ALA A 9 1.86 10.66 -0.38
C ALA A 9 0.59 11.35 -0.90
N GLY A 10 -0.06 10.70 -1.86
CA GLY A 10 -1.20 11.26 -2.56
C GLY A 10 -0.88 12.40 -3.53
N MET A 11 -1.93 13.00 -4.07
CA MET A 11 -1.85 14.09 -5.05
C MET A 11 -1.21 15.33 -4.44
N PRO A 12 -0.17 15.93 -5.08
CA PRO A 12 0.43 17.17 -4.60
C PRO A 12 -0.58 18.32 -4.54
N LEU A 13 -0.54 19.11 -3.46
CA LEU A 13 -1.50 20.20 -3.25
C LEU A 13 -1.49 21.26 -4.37
N GLY A 14 -0.35 21.48 -5.02
CA GLY A 14 -0.23 22.42 -6.12
C GLY A 14 -0.74 21.89 -7.47
N CYS A 15 -0.97 20.58 -7.59
CA CYS A 15 -1.46 19.97 -8.82
C CYS A 15 -2.93 20.30 -9.03
N LYS A 16 -3.26 20.95 -10.16
CA LYS A 16 -4.65 21.25 -10.55
C LYS A 16 -5.31 20.11 -11.32
N GLY A 17 -4.55 19.10 -11.72
CA GLY A 17 -5.04 17.92 -12.41
C GLY A 17 -5.71 16.94 -11.46
N GLU A 18 -6.70 16.20 -11.97
CA GLU A 18 -7.43 15.18 -11.18
C GLU A 18 -6.90 13.76 -11.42
N LYS A 19 -6.15 13.55 -12.52
CA LYS A 19 -5.62 12.25 -12.89
C LYS A 19 -4.29 11.97 -12.19
N LEU A 20 -4.11 10.72 -11.79
CA LEU A 20 -2.88 10.25 -11.13
C LEU A 20 -1.62 10.54 -11.99
N ALA A 21 -1.69 10.32 -13.31
CA ALA A 21 -0.59 10.61 -14.22
C ALA A 21 -0.18 12.10 -14.24
N GLU A 22 -1.14 13.01 -14.00
CA GLU A 22 -0.87 14.45 -13.91
C GLU A 22 -0.19 14.79 -12.59
N GLY A 23 -0.63 14.18 -11.48
CA GLY A 23 0.02 14.32 -10.17
C GLY A 23 1.46 13.85 -10.17
N ILE A 24 1.72 12.70 -10.78
CA ILE A 24 3.08 12.13 -10.92
C ILE A 24 3.96 13.06 -11.77
N LYS A 25 3.43 13.56 -12.88
CA LYS A 25 4.16 14.52 -13.72
C LYS A 25 4.48 15.81 -12.95
N TYR A 26 3.50 16.36 -12.25
CA TYR A 26 3.67 17.56 -11.42
C TYR A 26 4.74 17.33 -10.34
N ALA A 27 4.68 16.21 -9.62
CA ALA A 27 5.69 15.88 -8.61
C ALA A 27 7.11 15.86 -9.21
N ALA A 28 7.26 15.28 -10.41
CA ALA A 28 8.54 15.24 -11.11
C ALA A 28 9.02 16.66 -11.52
N GLU A 29 8.13 17.53 -11.98
CA GLU A 29 8.42 18.92 -12.32
C GLU A 29 8.87 19.74 -11.10
N GLU A 30 8.36 19.42 -9.90
CA GLU A 30 8.80 19.98 -8.62
C GLU A 30 10.12 19.36 -8.09
N GLY A 31 10.74 18.46 -8.85
CA GLY A 31 12.02 17.82 -8.49
C GLY A 31 11.88 16.60 -7.56
N LEU A 32 10.65 16.11 -7.34
CA LEU A 32 10.40 14.89 -6.57
C LEU A 32 10.61 13.65 -7.46
N ASN A 33 11.08 12.57 -6.85
CA ASN A 33 11.41 11.34 -7.57
C ASN A 33 10.85 10.07 -6.89
N ALA A 34 9.86 10.24 -6.00
CA ALA A 34 9.00 9.19 -5.45
C ALA A 34 7.56 9.69 -5.37
N PHE A 35 6.61 8.78 -5.40
CA PHE A 35 5.19 9.10 -5.25
C PHE A 35 4.45 7.90 -4.67
N GLU A 36 3.68 8.12 -3.61
CA GLU A 36 2.81 7.10 -3.04
C GLU A 36 1.37 7.27 -3.55
N VAL A 37 0.84 6.21 -4.15
CA VAL A 37 -0.55 6.15 -4.60
C VAL A 37 -1.43 5.69 -3.44
N GLU A 38 -2.27 6.58 -2.92
CA GLU A 38 -3.10 6.31 -1.76
C GLU A 38 -4.49 5.78 -2.13
N PHE A 39 -4.81 4.55 -1.76
CA PHE A 39 -6.13 3.95 -1.90
C PHE A 39 -6.99 4.12 -0.64
N VAL A 40 -7.05 5.33 -0.10
CA VAL A 40 -7.68 5.68 1.19
C VAL A 40 -9.06 5.04 1.40
N ARG A 41 -9.92 5.10 0.39
CA ARG A 41 -11.32 4.63 0.45
C ARG A 41 -11.59 3.44 -0.47
N GLY A 42 -10.60 2.56 -0.63
CA GLY A 42 -10.66 1.39 -1.50
C GLY A 42 -9.96 1.59 -2.83
N VAL A 43 -9.57 0.48 -3.44
CA VAL A 43 -8.88 0.48 -4.73
C VAL A 43 -9.88 0.79 -5.82
N ARG A 44 -9.90 2.03 -6.29
CA ARG A 44 -10.82 2.54 -7.30
C ARG A 44 -10.04 3.19 -8.42
N GLY A 45 -10.49 2.98 -9.66
CA GLY A 45 -9.87 3.54 -10.86
C GLY A 45 -10.01 2.60 -12.04
N LYS A 46 -9.68 3.09 -13.21
CA LYS A 46 -9.62 2.28 -14.43
C LYS A 46 -8.22 1.73 -14.62
N LYS A 47 -8.10 0.52 -15.13
CA LYS A 47 -6.80 -0.11 -15.42
C LYS A 47 -5.95 0.73 -16.35
N GLU A 48 -6.60 1.36 -17.34
CA GLU A 48 -5.95 2.22 -18.31
C GLU A 48 -5.30 3.44 -17.66
N ASP A 49 -5.95 4.05 -16.66
CA ASP A 49 -5.42 5.20 -15.92
C ASP A 49 -4.20 4.79 -15.08
N TRP A 50 -4.20 3.59 -14.48
CA TRP A 50 -3.05 3.06 -13.74
C TRP A 50 -1.86 2.77 -14.65
N ILE A 51 -2.11 2.14 -15.81
CA ILE A 51 -1.07 1.88 -16.80
C ILE A 51 -0.48 3.20 -17.32
N GLU A 52 -1.32 4.21 -17.59
CA GLU A 52 -0.86 5.55 -18.01
C GLU A 52 0.00 6.19 -16.93
N ALA A 53 -0.43 6.12 -15.68
CA ALA A 53 0.29 6.65 -14.53
C ALA A 53 1.66 5.97 -14.34
N GLY A 54 1.72 4.65 -14.46
CA GLY A 54 2.96 3.87 -14.40
C GLY A 54 3.95 4.27 -15.50
N LYS A 55 3.50 4.37 -16.75
CA LYS A 55 4.33 4.87 -17.86
C LYS A 55 4.83 6.30 -17.62
N LYS A 56 4.00 7.14 -17.01
CA LYS A 56 4.38 8.50 -16.66
C LYS A 56 5.47 8.51 -15.58
N ALA A 57 5.35 7.66 -14.57
CA ALA A 57 6.34 7.53 -13.50
C ALA A 57 7.68 7.03 -14.05
N GLU A 58 7.67 5.98 -14.86
CA GLU A 58 8.87 5.43 -15.50
C GLU A 58 9.58 6.49 -16.35
N LYS A 59 8.84 7.21 -17.21
CA LYS A 59 9.39 8.25 -18.08
C LYS A 59 10.09 9.38 -17.31
N ASN A 60 9.61 9.69 -16.09
CA ASN A 60 10.12 10.80 -15.27
C ASN A 60 11.06 10.32 -14.13
N ASP A 61 11.45 9.05 -14.11
CA ASP A 61 12.25 8.45 -13.03
C ASP A 61 11.64 8.64 -11.62
N VAL A 62 10.33 8.51 -11.52
CA VAL A 62 9.56 8.57 -10.26
C VAL A 62 9.29 7.15 -9.79
N LEU A 63 9.77 6.79 -8.59
CA LEU A 63 9.51 5.50 -7.98
C LEU A 63 8.13 5.51 -7.32
N LEU A 64 7.31 4.48 -7.59
CA LEU A 64 5.97 4.38 -7.04
C LEU A 64 5.90 3.40 -5.87
N SER A 65 5.16 3.77 -4.83
CA SER A 65 4.56 2.88 -3.83
C SER A 65 3.03 3.00 -3.87
N CYS A 66 2.34 2.03 -3.28
CA CYS A 66 0.89 2.10 -3.10
C CYS A 66 0.55 1.91 -1.63
N HIS A 67 -0.35 2.72 -1.10
CA HIS A 67 -0.89 2.53 0.25
C HIS A 67 -2.25 1.83 0.19
N ALA A 68 -2.41 0.72 0.92
CA ALA A 68 -3.66 -0.02 1.01
C ALA A 68 -4.74 0.77 1.76
N PRO A 69 -6.05 0.43 1.58
CA PRO A 69 -7.13 1.12 2.26
C PRO A 69 -6.99 1.11 3.79
N TYR A 70 -7.34 2.21 4.45
CA TYR A 70 -7.20 2.39 5.91
C TYR A 70 -7.97 1.39 6.76
N TRP A 71 -9.04 0.79 6.25
CA TRP A 71 -9.80 -0.23 6.96
C TRP A 71 -9.23 -1.65 6.80
N THR A 72 -8.07 -1.78 6.16
CA THR A 72 -7.34 -3.03 6.14
C THR A 72 -6.91 -3.36 7.57
N ASN A 73 -7.45 -4.43 8.13
CA ASN A 73 -7.15 -4.86 9.50
C ASN A 73 -6.81 -6.36 9.50
N CYS A 74 -5.54 -6.66 9.37
CA CYS A 74 -5.02 -8.03 9.37
C CYS A 74 -5.12 -8.70 10.75
N CYS A 75 -5.18 -7.89 11.82
CA CYS A 75 -5.23 -8.37 13.20
C CYS A 75 -6.64 -8.76 13.67
N SER A 76 -7.67 -8.58 12.85
CA SER A 76 -9.06 -8.81 13.27
C SER A 76 -9.30 -10.24 13.77
N PRO A 77 -10.04 -10.44 14.88
CA PRO A 77 -10.46 -11.78 15.32
C PRO A 77 -11.60 -12.36 14.47
N LEU A 78 -12.25 -11.53 13.65
CA LEU A 78 -13.40 -11.93 12.83
C LEU A 78 -12.93 -12.36 11.45
N LYS A 79 -13.24 -13.60 11.08
CA LYS A 79 -12.84 -14.19 9.80
C LYS A 79 -13.27 -13.34 8.60
N GLU A 80 -14.50 -12.82 8.59
CA GLU A 80 -14.98 -11.97 7.49
C GLU A 80 -14.13 -10.68 7.33
N LYS A 81 -13.61 -10.11 8.43
CA LYS A 81 -12.75 -8.94 8.39
C LYS A 81 -11.34 -9.28 7.91
N GLN A 82 -10.86 -10.48 8.27
CA GLN A 82 -9.61 -11.01 7.74
C GLN A 82 -9.72 -11.20 6.22
N ASP A 83 -10.83 -11.76 5.72
CA ASP A 83 -11.06 -11.96 4.30
C ASP A 83 -11.14 -10.65 3.53
N ILE A 84 -11.75 -9.60 4.12
CA ILE A 84 -11.74 -8.24 3.57
C ILE A 84 -10.31 -7.67 3.53
N ALA A 85 -9.51 -7.88 4.58
CA ALA A 85 -8.11 -7.42 4.60
C ALA A 85 -7.28 -8.10 3.51
N ILE A 86 -7.42 -9.42 3.33
CA ILE A 86 -6.79 -10.15 2.24
C ILE A 86 -7.21 -9.58 0.88
N GLN A 87 -8.51 -9.36 0.69
CA GLN A 87 -9.02 -8.80 -0.57
C GLN A 87 -8.47 -7.39 -0.85
N ASN A 88 -8.40 -6.52 0.16
CA ASN A 88 -7.82 -5.19 0.03
C ASN A 88 -6.35 -5.27 -0.42
N ILE A 89 -5.54 -6.13 0.21
CA ILE A 89 -4.14 -6.35 -0.16
C ILE A 89 -4.05 -6.83 -1.62
N ILE A 90 -4.84 -7.82 -2.02
CA ILE A 90 -4.82 -8.35 -3.38
C ILE A 90 -5.23 -7.30 -4.42
N GLN A 91 -6.29 -6.54 -4.17
CA GLN A 91 -6.71 -5.47 -5.08
C GLN A 91 -5.65 -4.38 -5.19
N THR A 92 -5.01 -4.01 -4.07
CA THR A 92 -3.90 -3.06 -4.07
C THR A 92 -2.71 -3.61 -4.87
N ALA A 93 -2.39 -4.90 -4.72
CA ALA A 93 -1.31 -5.56 -5.46
C ALA A 93 -1.60 -5.58 -6.98
N GLN A 94 -2.84 -5.83 -7.38
CA GLN A 94 -3.24 -5.79 -8.78
C GLN A 94 -3.08 -4.38 -9.38
N ALA A 95 -3.43 -3.34 -8.63
CA ALA A 95 -3.23 -1.96 -9.04
C ALA A 95 -1.73 -1.60 -9.06
N ALA A 96 -0.97 -2.02 -8.06
CA ALA A 96 0.48 -1.82 -7.96
C ALA A 96 1.23 -2.43 -9.15
N GLU A 97 0.85 -3.63 -9.57
CA GLU A 97 1.43 -4.30 -10.76
C GLU A 97 1.20 -3.47 -12.04
N LEU A 98 0.00 -2.91 -12.24
CA LEU A 98 -0.31 -2.06 -13.39
C LEU A 98 0.40 -0.70 -13.36
N LEU A 99 0.64 -0.18 -12.15
CA LEU A 99 1.36 1.06 -11.89
C LEU A 99 2.89 0.87 -11.99
N GLY A 100 3.40 -0.36 -11.89
CA GLY A 100 4.83 -0.61 -11.70
C GLY A 100 5.34 -0.18 -10.33
N ALA A 101 4.47 -0.14 -9.32
CA ALA A 101 4.85 0.14 -7.94
C ALA A 101 5.55 -1.08 -7.33
N TYR A 102 6.65 -0.85 -6.60
CA TYR A 102 7.48 -1.94 -6.06
C TYR A 102 7.01 -2.46 -4.70
N ILE A 103 6.25 -1.67 -3.95
CA ILE A 103 5.83 -1.98 -2.58
C ILE A 103 4.40 -1.53 -2.33
N ILE A 104 3.68 -2.31 -1.53
CA ILE A 104 2.40 -1.93 -0.93
C ILE A 104 2.64 -1.67 0.55
N VAL A 105 2.34 -0.46 0.97
CA VAL A 105 2.33 -0.05 2.38
C VAL A 105 0.95 -0.29 2.96
N PHE A 106 0.88 -0.81 4.19
CA PHE A 106 -0.39 -1.02 4.88
C PHE A 106 -0.21 -0.96 6.40
N HIS A 107 -1.22 -0.49 7.11
CA HIS A 107 -1.29 -0.62 8.56
C HIS A 107 -1.69 -2.05 8.94
N PRO A 108 -0.96 -2.75 9.82
CA PRO A 108 -1.30 -4.13 10.20
C PRO A 108 -2.70 -4.26 10.82
N GLY A 109 -3.12 -3.29 11.64
CA GLY A 109 -4.48 -3.24 12.18
C GLY A 109 -4.57 -2.78 13.62
N TYR A 110 -5.55 -3.31 14.35
CA TYR A 110 -5.87 -2.92 15.71
C TYR A 110 -6.03 -4.15 16.60
N TYR A 111 -5.69 -4.02 17.90
CA TYR A 111 -5.85 -5.12 18.86
C TYR A 111 -7.32 -5.55 19.07
N LEU A 112 -8.26 -4.61 19.04
CA LEU A 112 -9.69 -4.88 19.23
C LEU A 112 -10.00 -5.69 20.50
N GLY A 113 -9.27 -5.40 21.60
CA GLY A 113 -9.42 -6.11 22.88
C GLY A 113 -8.70 -7.45 22.97
N GLN A 114 -7.97 -7.86 21.94
CA GLN A 114 -7.15 -9.06 21.93
C GLN A 114 -5.82 -8.83 22.66
N SER A 115 -5.18 -9.92 23.09
CA SER A 115 -3.77 -9.86 23.49
C SER A 115 -2.86 -9.56 22.29
N PRO A 116 -1.67 -8.97 22.50
CA PRO A 116 -0.69 -8.76 21.42
C PRO A 116 -0.36 -10.05 20.65
N GLU A 117 -0.22 -11.17 21.34
CA GLU A 117 0.04 -12.47 20.73
C GLU A 117 -1.09 -12.94 19.80
N GLN A 118 -2.35 -12.76 20.22
CA GLN A 118 -3.50 -13.12 19.38
C GLN A 118 -3.58 -12.22 18.13
N ALA A 119 -3.36 -10.91 18.28
CA ALA A 119 -3.34 -9.97 17.18
C ALA A 119 -2.21 -10.30 16.18
N PHE A 120 -1.02 -10.61 16.69
CA PHE A 120 0.12 -11.05 15.89
C PHE A 120 -0.19 -12.31 15.09
N ASN A 121 -0.71 -13.36 15.74
CA ASN A 121 -1.05 -14.63 15.08
C ASN A 121 -2.09 -14.45 13.98
N ASN A 122 -3.11 -13.60 14.20
CA ASN A 122 -4.10 -13.27 13.19
C ASN A 122 -3.45 -12.54 12.02
N CYS A 123 -2.62 -11.54 12.28
CA CYS A 123 -1.91 -10.78 11.26
C CYS A 123 -1.04 -11.69 10.38
N VAL A 124 -0.22 -12.53 11.01
CA VAL A 124 0.64 -13.49 10.29
C VAL A 124 -0.18 -14.44 9.43
N SER A 125 -1.31 -14.96 9.94
CA SER A 125 -2.20 -15.84 9.17
C SER A 125 -2.77 -15.14 7.93
N VAL A 126 -3.24 -13.90 8.09
CA VAL A 126 -3.79 -13.08 6.98
C VAL A 126 -2.72 -12.78 5.94
N LEU A 127 -1.52 -12.38 6.37
CA LEU A 127 -0.43 -12.05 5.46
C LEU A 127 0.08 -13.28 4.71
N LYS A 128 0.19 -14.44 5.37
CA LYS A 128 0.54 -15.71 4.69
C LYS A 128 -0.45 -16.05 3.57
N GLU A 129 -1.75 -15.92 3.84
CA GLU A 129 -2.79 -16.19 2.83
C GLU A 129 -2.76 -15.14 1.70
N ALA A 130 -2.57 -13.86 2.03
CA ALA A 130 -2.42 -12.80 1.03
C ALA A 130 -1.22 -13.06 0.12
N ILE A 131 -0.04 -13.37 0.69
CA ILE A 131 1.18 -13.68 -0.07
C ILE A 131 0.98 -14.91 -0.96
N LYS A 132 0.31 -15.95 -0.47
CA LYS A 132 -0.03 -17.14 -1.28
C LYS A 132 -0.84 -16.74 -2.50
N LYS A 133 -1.93 -15.97 -2.31
CA LYS A 133 -2.79 -15.49 -3.41
C LYS A 133 -2.07 -14.54 -4.37
N MET A 134 -1.17 -13.68 -3.88
CA MET A 134 -0.32 -12.86 -4.72
C MET A 134 0.56 -13.71 -5.63
N LYS A 135 1.21 -14.75 -5.10
CA LYS A 135 2.02 -15.69 -5.89
C LYS A 135 1.20 -16.42 -6.94
N GLU A 136 0.02 -16.92 -6.59
CA GLU A 136 -0.90 -17.60 -7.52
C GLU A 136 -1.31 -16.69 -8.69
N GLN A 137 -1.44 -15.36 -8.43
CA GLN A 137 -1.77 -14.35 -9.43
C GLN A 137 -0.55 -13.72 -10.10
N LYS A 138 0.68 -14.15 -9.76
CA LYS A 138 1.94 -13.59 -10.28
C LYS A 138 2.09 -12.08 -10.03
N LEU A 139 1.67 -11.63 -8.85
CA LEU A 139 1.87 -10.25 -8.39
C LEU A 139 3.22 -10.16 -7.66
N HIS A 140 4.07 -9.21 -8.03
CA HIS A 140 5.48 -9.17 -7.64
C HIS A 140 5.83 -8.09 -6.61
N CYS A 141 4.90 -7.20 -6.28
CA CYS A 141 5.15 -6.13 -5.31
C CYS A 141 5.41 -6.68 -3.90
N ILE A 142 6.21 -5.96 -3.13
CA ILE A 142 6.55 -6.28 -1.74
C ILE A 142 5.43 -5.80 -0.82
N LEU A 143 5.17 -6.50 0.29
CA LEU A 143 4.31 -6.03 1.37
C LEU A 143 5.16 -5.33 2.43
N GLY A 144 4.87 -4.06 2.74
CA GLY A 144 5.51 -3.25 3.77
C GLY A 144 4.53 -2.90 4.88
N ALA A 145 4.71 -3.53 6.05
CA ALA A 145 3.94 -3.15 7.24
C ALA A 145 4.44 -1.81 7.76
N GLU A 146 3.54 -0.82 7.89
CA GLU A 146 3.87 0.49 8.42
C GLU A 146 3.72 0.51 9.94
N THR A 147 4.70 1.13 10.61
CA THR A 147 4.63 1.33 12.05
C THR A 147 3.52 2.29 12.43
N THR A 148 2.82 1.98 13.52
CA THR A 148 1.71 2.80 14.01
C THR A 148 2.03 3.36 15.40
N GLY A 149 1.70 4.63 15.62
CA GLY A 149 1.97 5.31 16.90
C GLY A 149 0.79 5.32 17.89
N LYS A 150 -0.34 4.66 17.56
CA LYS A 150 -1.52 4.64 18.44
C LYS A 150 -1.47 3.44 19.38
N PRO A 151 -1.67 3.62 20.72
CA PRO A 151 -1.66 2.49 21.67
C PRO A 151 -2.69 1.39 21.39
N SER A 152 -3.77 1.70 20.67
CA SER A 152 -4.81 0.73 20.26
C SER A 152 -4.50 0.00 18.96
N ALA A 153 -3.48 0.45 18.23
CA ALA A 153 -3.07 -0.15 16.97
C ALA A 153 -1.91 -1.14 17.18
N PHE A 154 -1.99 -2.24 16.49
CA PHE A 154 -0.90 -3.19 16.32
C PHE A 154 0.04 -2.67 15.22
N GLY A 155 1.34 -2.84 15.39
CA GLY A 155 2.36 -2.42 14.43
C GLY A 155 3.39 -1.47 15.03
N SER A 156 3.77 -1.67 16.30
CA SER A 156 4.99 -1.08 16.83
C SER A 156 6.21 -1.57 16.04
N LEU A 157 7.37 -0.93 16.22
CA LEU A 157 8.60 -1.39 15.56
C LEU A 157 8.91 -2.85 15.94
N GLU A 158 8.79 -3.19 17.22
CA GLU A 158 9.06 -4.53 17.74
C GLU A 158 8.10 -5.58 17.14
N GLU A 159 6.83 -5.23 16.97
CA GLU A 159 5.83 -6.14 16.38
C GLU A 159 6.01 -6.34 14.88
N ASN A 160 6.50 -5.33 14.17
CA ASN A 160 6.72 -5.43 12.72
C ASN A 160 8.00 -6.19 12.34
N ILE A 161 8.97 -6.34 13.27
CA ILE A 161 10.22 -7.06 13.02
C ILE A 161 10.21 -8.51 13.52
N GLN A 162 9.16 -8.98 14.18
CA GLN A 162 8.97 -10.39 14.59
C GLN A 162 8.59 -11.26 13.38
#